data_2e2425b8c414a09c45d819cf04017741
#
_entry.id   2e2425b8c414a09c45d819cf04017741
#
_cell.length_a   1.000
_cell.length_b   1.000
_cell.length_c   1.000
_cell.angle_alpha   90.00
_cell.angle_beta   90.00
_cell.angle_gamma   90.00
#
_symmetry.space_group_name_H-M   'P 1'
#
loop_
_entity.id
_entity.type
_entity.pdbx_description
1 polymer ?
#
loop_
_entity_poly.entity_id
_entity_poly.type
_entity_poly.pdbx_seq_one_letter_code
_entity_poly.pdbx_strand_id
1 'polypeptide(L)'
;MKNLSWNKEGTVGIIAIPQKRLNGKDRTLGFIQALDEESIKVSGFYQQVDFSYEETYNYSKKLIEENKNLRAIWLQGSDKYKGALDAIKEANKQKEIALICFDAEPEFLEMIQNGDLVGSAMQQPYMMGQEAVISLNNFLNNKYVEKEQKMGILAISKDNIDDKLKIIKLNVLGIKSDEK
;
A
#
# COMPACT_ATOMS: atom_id res chain seq x y z
N MET A 1 -4.58 9.13 11.01
CA MET A 1 -4.65 10.51 10.46
C MET A 1 -4.78 11.63 11.50
N LYS A 2 -4.95 11.31 12.78
CA LYS A 2 -5.07 12.34 13.85
C LYS A 2 -3.80 13.19 14.08
N ASN A 3 -2.66 12.82 13.53
CA ASN A 3 -1.39 13.54 13.73
C ASN A 3 -0.99 14.48 12.58
N LEU A 4 -1.68 14.42 11.46
CA LEU A 4 -1.59 15.40 10.40
C LEU A 4 -2.84 16.27 10.56
N SER A 5 -2.70 17.56 10.74
CA SER A 5 -3.82 18.52 10.84
C SER A 5 -4.60 18.61 9.51
N TRP A 6 -5.00 17.45 9.00
CA TRP A 6 -5.70 17.32 7.75
C TRP A 6 -7.22 17.48 7.97
N ASN A 7 -7.76 18.54 7.42
CA ASN A 7 -9.16 18.93 7.53
C ASN A 7 -10.00 18.59 6.28
N LYS A 8 -9.60 17.61 5.45
CA LYS A 8 -10.22 17.23 4.18
C LYS A 8 -10.11 18.26 3.03
N GLU A 9 -9.46 19.40 3.24
CA GLU A 9 -9.30 20.44 2.19
C GLU A 9 -8.13 20.16 1.23
N GLY A 10 -7.45 19.06 1.39
CA GLY A 10 -6.32 18.69 0.55
C GLY A 10 -6.68 17.77 -0.61
N THR A 11 -5.65 17.43 -1.38
CA THR A 11 -5.76 16.52 -2.52
C THR A 11 -4.83 15.33 -2.36
N VAL A 12 -5.09 14.28 -3.13
CA VAL A 12 -4.27 13.05 -3.16
C VAL A 12 -3.66 12.86 -4.54
N GLY A 13 -2.37 12.60 -4.59
CA GLY A 13 -1.66 12.15 -5.79
C GLY A 13 -1.60 10.63 -5.85
N ILE A 14 -1.68 10.05 -7.03
CA ILE A 14 -1.63 8.61 -7.26
C ILE A 14 -0.44 8.26 -8.14
N ILE A 15 0.40 7.32 -7.67
CA ILE A 15 1.44 6.67 -8.47
C ILE A 15 1.04 5.20 -8.63
N ALA A 16 0.53 4.89 -9.81
CA ALA A 16 -0.16 3.64 -10.11
C ALA A 16 0.72 2.64 -10.85
N ILE A 17 0.52 1.37 -10.62
CA ILE A 17 1.00 0.31 -11.52
C ILE A 17 0.21 0.34 -12.85
N PRO A 18 0.66 -0.35 -13.93
CA PRO A 18 -0.01 -0.29 -15.22
C PRO A 18 -1.49 -0.66 -15.16
N GLN A 19 -2.35 0.23 -15.63
CA GLN A 19 -3.82 0.11 -15.55
C GLN A 19 -4.41 -0.92 -16.53
N LYS A 20 -3.63 -1.44 -17.45
CA LYS A 20 -3.99 -2.62 -18.26
C LYS A 20 -3.90 -3.94 -17.46
N ARG A 21 -3.26 -3.94 -16.30
CA ARG A 21 -3.30 -5.06 -15.34
C ARG A 21 -4.57 -4.98 -14.51
N LEU A 22 -5.30 -6.10 -14.39
CA LEU A 22 -6.57 -6.13 -13.64
C LEU A 22 -6.40 -5.62 -12.21
N ASN A 23 -5.38 -6.13 -11.50
CA ASN A 23 -5.09 -5.69 -10.13
C ASN A 23 -4.77 -4.18 -10.02
N GLY A 24 -4.09 -3.60 -11.01
CA GLY A 24 -3.83 -2.16 -11.06
C GLY A 24 -5.12 -1.36 -11.22
N LYS A 25 -5.98 -1.78 -12.14
CA LYS A 25 -7.28 -1.17 -12.36
C LYS A 25 -8.18 -1.27 -11.12
N ASP A 26 -8.28 -2.45 -10.51
CA ASP A 26 -9.16 -2.68 -9.37
C ASP A 26 -8.68 -1.89 -8.13
N ARG A 27 -7.35 -1.83 -7.88
CA ARG A 27 -6.79 -0.98 -6.83
C ARG A 27 -7.15 0.49 -7.06
N THR A 28 -6.98 1.00 -8.27
CA THR A 28 -7.31 2.39 -8.62
C THR A 28 -8.78 2.68 -8.42
N LEU A 29 -9.68 1.84 -8.94
CA LEU A 29 -11.11 2.03 -8.82
C LEU A 29 -11.56 2.08 -7.36
N GLY A 30 -11.15 1.11 -6.55
CA GLY A 30 -11.52 1.07 -5.14
C GLY A 30 -10.98 2.27 -4.35
N PHE A 31 -9.75 2.72 -4.66
CA PHE A 31 -9.18 3.89 -4.00
C PHE A 31 -9.90 5.19 -4.38
N ILE A 32 -10.17 5.41 -5.68
CA ILE A 32 -10.90 6.58 -6.15
C ILE A 32 -12.32 6.60 -5.60
N GLN A 33 -13.02 5.46 -5.60
CA GLN A 33 -14.35 5.37 -5.02
C GLN A 33 -14.37 5.79 -3.55
N ALA A 34 -13.41 5.32 -2.75
CA ALA A 34 -13.31 5.70 -1.34
C ALA A 34 -12.99 7.20 -1.15
N LEU A 35 -12.20 7.80 -2.05
CA LEU A 35 -11.93 9.24 -2.02
C LEU A 35 -13.19 10.05 -2.38
N ASP A 36 -13.95 9.60 -3.38
CA ASP A 36 -15.20 10.26 -3.81
C ASP A 36 -16.26 10.23 -2.70
N GLU A 37 -16.42 9.09 -2.01
CA GLU A 37 -17.32 8.94 -0.85
C GLU A 37 -16.95 9.93 0.28
N GLU A 38 -15.67 10.23 0.46
CA GLU A 38 -15.17 11.19 1.44
C GLU A 38 -15.03 12.63 0.89
N SER A 39 -15.43 12.86 -0.36
CA SER A 39 -15.30 14.16 -1.08
C SER A 39 -13.84 14.67 -1.17
N ILE A 40 -12.88 13.75 -1.27
CA ILE A 40 -11.45 14.05 -1.40
C ILE A 40 -11.05 14.00 -2.88
N LYS A 41 -10.40 15.05 -3.36
CA LYS A 41 -10.02 15.18 -4.78
C LYS A 41 -8.68 14.51 -5.09
N VAL A 42 -8.61 13.83 -6.23
CA VAL A 42 -7.35 13.43 -6.85
C VAL A 42 -6.79 14.62 -7.63
N SER A 43 -5.54 15.00 -7.36
CA SER A 43 -4.87 16.14 -8.03
C SER A 43 -3.88 15.72 -9.11
N GLY A 44 -3.46 14.46 -9.12
CA GLY A 44 -2.54 13.96 -10.13
C GLY A 44 -2.51 12.44 -10.15
N PHE A 45 -2.31 11.89 -11.35
CA PHE A 45 -2.24 10.45 -11.59
C PHE A 45 -1.08 10.14 -12.54
N TYR A 46 -0.10 9.40 -12.05
CA TYR A 46 1.03 8.93 -12.84
C TYR A 46 1.08 7.40 -12.83
N GLN A 47 1.22 6.82 -14.02
CA GLN A 47 1.35 5.38 -14.17
C GLN A 47 2.82 5.02 -14.34
N GLN A 48 3.33 4.12 -13.49
CA GLN A 48 4.68 3.60 -13.59
C GLN A 48 4.89 2.79 -14.88
N VAL A 49 6.08 2.89 -15.44
CA VAL A 49 6.50 2.21 -16.66
C VAL A 49 7.65 1.24 -16.38
N ASP A 50 8.71 1.71 -15.76
CA ASP A 50 9.92 0.92 -15.48
C ASP A 50 10.03 0.46 -14.03
N PHE A 51 9.18 0.96 -13.13
CA PHE A 51 9.18 0.61 -11.70
C PHE A 51 10.52 0.92 -11.00
N SER A 52 11.24 1.93 -11.45
CA SER A 52 12.49 2.35 -10.84
C SER A 52 12.27 3.27 -9.63
N TYR A 53 13.34 3.40 -8.82
CA TYR A 53 13.38 4.41 -7.76
C TYR A 53 13.25 5.81 -8.35
N GLU A 54 14.00 6.09 -9.43
CA GLU A 54 14.04 7.39 -10.10
C GLU A 54 12.67 7.78 -10.65
N GLU A 55 11.96 6.83 -11.24
CA GLU A 55 10.60 7.07 -11.73
C GLU A 55 9.66 7.47 -10.59
N THR A 56 9.67 6.71 -9.50
CA THR A 56 8.83 7.00 -8.33
C THR A 56 9.19 8.34 -7.69
N TYR A 57 10.49 8.63 -7.55
CA TYR A 57 10.98 9.91 -7.06
C TYR A 57 10.51 11.08 -7.93
N ASN A 58 10.69 10.99 -9.25
CA ASN A 58 10.33 12.04 -10.20
C ASN A 58 8.82 12.30 -10.24
N TYR A 59 8.00 11.24 -10.22
CA TYR A 59 6.55 11.39 -10.15
C TYR A 59 6.09 12.01 -8.83
N SER A 60 6.70 11.63 -7.72
CA SER A 60 6.41 12.21 -6.41
C SER A 60 6.79 13.69 -6.38
N LYS A 61 7.97 14.05 -6.87
CA LYS A 61 8.42 15.44 -6.99
C LYS A 61 7.45 16.28 -7.83
N LYS A 62 7.06 15.76 -8.98
CA LYS A 62 6.10 16.42 -9.88
C LYS A 62 4.73 16.61 -9.23
N LEU A 63 4.22 15.60 -8.51
CA LEU A 63 2.97 15.73 -7.73
C LEU A 63 3.07 16.87 -6.71
N ILE A 64 4.20 16.98 -6.01
CA ILE A 64 4.44 18.01 -4.98
C ILE A 64 4.53 19.40 -5.60
N GLU A 65 5.26 19.56 -6.70
CA GLU A 65 5.48 20.84 -7.38
C GLU A 65 4.20 21.39 -8.03
N GLU A 66 3.43 20.51 -8.66
CA GLU A 66 2.21 20.89 -9.39
C GLU A 66 0.99 21.11 -8.47
N ASN A 67 1.02 20.61 -7.22
CA ASN A 67 -0.15 20.60 -6.35
C ASN A 67 0.13 21.16 -4.96
N LYS A 68 -0.06 22.46 -4.78
CA LYS A 68 0.17 23.15 -3.51
C LYS A 68 -0.64 22.59 -2.33
N ASN A 69 -1.81 22.03 -2.61
CA ASN A 69 -2.71 21.45 -1.61
C ASN A 69 -2.57 19.91 -1.50
N LEU A 70 -1.48 19.33 -2.02
CA LEU A 70 -1.21 17.90 -1.88
C LEU A 70 -1.07 17.52 -0.39
N ARG A 71 -1.82 16.52 0.06
CA ARG A 71 -1.80 16.03 1.43
C ARG A 71 -1.42 14.55 1.54
N ALA A 72 -1.56 13.80 0.47
CA ALA A 72 -1.10 12.43 0.44
C ALA A 72 -0.62 12.02 -0.95
N ILE A 73 0.32 11.09 -0.97
CA ILE A 73 0.68 10.31 -2.16
C ILE A 73 0.32 8.87 -1.88
N TRP A 74 -0.47 8.27 -2.77
CA TRP A 74 -0.74 6.86 -2.76
C TRP A 74 0.09 6.14 -3.81
N LEU A 75 0.97 5.25 -3.34
CA LEU A 75 1.80 4.39 -4.18
C LEU A 75 1.17 2.99 -4.23
N GLN A 76 0.81 2.52 -5.41
CA GLN A 76 0.16 1.22 -5.63
C GLN A 76 1.09 0.00 -5.51
N GLY A 77 2.29 0.17 -5.07
CA GLY A 77 3.26 -0.88 -4.77
C GLY A 77 4.05 -0.50 -3.53
N SER A 78 4.99 -1.35 -3.13
CA SER A 78 5.84 -1.09 -1.96
C SER A 78 7.30 -0.91 -2.31
N ASP A 79 7.80 -1.62 -3.30
CA ASP A 79 9.21 -1.81 -3.60
C ASP A 79 10.01 -0.53 -3.90
N LYS A 80 9.36 0.56 -4.30
CA LYS A 80 9.99 1.86 -4.61
C LYS A 80 9.55 3.01 -3.70
N TYR A 81 9.00 2.68 -2.53
CA TYR A 81 8.50 3.68 -1.58
C TYR A 81 9.56 4.71 -1.17
N LYS A 82 10.85 4.33 -1.15
CA LYS A 82 11.97 5.23 -0.80
C LYS A 82 12.04 6.43 -1.74
N GLY A 83 11.77 6.26 -3.03
CA GLY A 83 11.72 7.37 -3.97
C GLY A 83 10.66 8.41 -3.60
N ALA A 84 9.48 7.97 -3.19
CA ALA A 84 8.42 8.88 -2.73
C ALA A 84 8.78 9.58 -1.41
N LEU A 85 9.36 8.85 -0.45
CA LEU A 85 9.79 9.43 0.82
C LEU A 85 10.89 10.47 0.64
N ASP A 86 11.87 10.21 -0.22
CA ASP A 86 12.99 11.12 -0.46
C ASP A 86 12.50 12.40 -1.17
N ALA A 87 11.57 12.30 -2.11
CA ALA A 87 10.95 13.46 -2.72
C ALA A 87 10.16 14.32 -1.69
N ILE A 88 9.40 13.70 -0.80
CA ILE A 88 8.68 14.39 0.28
C ILE A 88 9.68 15.07 1.24
N LYS A 89 10.78 14.40 1.58
CA LYS A 89 11.82 14.88 2.47
C LYS A 89 12.58 16.06 1.86
N GLU A 90 12.98 15.98 0.58
CA GLU A 90 13.67 17.04 -0.13
C GLU A 90 12.81 18.31 -0.20
N ALA A 91 11.50 18.16 -0.38
CA ALA A 91 10.54 19.26 -0.35
C ALA A 91 10.27 19.81 1.07
N ASN A 92 10.84 19.22 2.12
CA ASN A 92 10.57 19.55 3.54
C ASN A 92 9.09 19.43 3.93
N LYS A 93 8.37 18.45 3.34
CA LYS A 93 6.91 18.29 3.52
C LYS A 93 6.48 17.03 4.31
N GLN A 94 7.38 16.45 5.11
CA GLN A 94 7.10 15.22 5.88
C GLN A 94 5.93 15.36 6.87
N LYS A 95 5.65 16.60 7.33
CA LYS A 95 4.52 16.89 8.22
C LYS A 95 3.24 17.29 7.49
N GLU A 96 3.32 17.50 6.17
CA GLU A 96 2.20 17.96 5.35
C GLU A 96 1.67 16.89 4.41
N ILE A 97 2.55 16.01 3.91
CA ILE A 97 2.22 15.00 2.90
C ILE A 97 2.41 13.61 3.48
N ALA A 98 1.32 12.86 3.55
CA ALA A 98 1.29 11.47 3.97
C ALA A 98 1.69 10.55 2.82
N LEU A 99 2.45 9.49 3.11
CA LEU A 99 2.64 8.38 2.18
C LEU A 99 1.71 7.22 2.58
N ILE A 100 1.04 6.64 1.59
CA ILE A 100 0.20 5.46 1.72
C ILE A 100 0.67 4.46 0.67
N CYS A 101 0.83 3.19 1.04
CA CYS A 101 1.29 2.15 0.13
C CYS A 101 0.28 1.02 -0.04
N PHE A 102 0.56 0.16 -1.00
CA PHE A 102 -0.03 -1.16 -1.14
C PHE A 102 1.11 -2.20 -1.02
N ASP A 103 0.81 -3.44 -0.60
CA ASP A 103 1.77 -4.47 -0.24
C ASP A 103 2.57 -4.15 1.03
N ALA A 104 3.65 -4.87 1.32
CA ALA A 104 4.43 -4.71 2.54
C ALA A 104 5.92 -4.90 2.29
N GLU A 105 6.70 -4.07 2.97
CA GLU A 105 8.12 -4.24 3.17
C GLU A 105 8.39 -4.47 4.68
N PRO A 106 9.45 -5.18 5.07
CA PRO A 106 9.75 -5.40 6.49
C PRO A 106 9.81 -4.11 7.31
N GLU A 107 10.31 -3.03 6.72
CA GLU A 107 10.46 -1.71 7.34
C GLU A 107 9.12 -1.02 7.60
N PHE A 108 8.04 -1.42 6.90
CA PHE A 108 6.72 -0.78 7.04
C PHE A 108 6.14 -0.90 8.44
N LEU A 109 6.50 -1.95 9.19
CA LEU A 109 6.07 -2.10 10.58
C LEU A 109 6.56 -0.91 11.43
N GLU A 110 7.86 -0.61 11.36
CA GLU A 110 8.45 0.50 12.09
C GLU A 110 7.96 1.85 11.53
N MET A 111 7.92 2.00 10.21
CA MET A 111 7.50 3.24 9.56
C MET A 111 6.05 3.62 9.89
N ILE A 112 5.14 2.66 10.01
CA ILE A 112 3.76 2.91 10.40
C ILE A 112 3.68 3.31 11.88
N GLN A 113 4.46 2.66 12.75
CA GLN A 113 4.53 3.01 14.17
C GLN A 113 5.09 4.42 14.40
N ASN A 114 6.13 4.79 13.65
CA ASN A 114 6.77 6.10 13.72
C ASN A 114 5.96 7.21 13.02
N GLY A 115 5.08 6.84 12.09
CA GLY A 115 4.26 7.77 11.33
C GLY A 115 4.88 8.25 10.02
N ASP A 116 5.99 7.66 9.58
CA ASP A 116 6.62 7.92 8.27
C ASP A 116 5.76 7.35 7.13
N LEU A 117 5.00 6.29 7.41
CA LEU A 117 3.99 5.72 6.55
C LEU A 117 2.64 5.71 7.30
N VAL A 118 1.60 6.27 6.69
CA VAL A 118 0.27 6.32 7.33
C VAL A 118 -0.37 4.95 7.40
N GLY A 119 -0.15 4.12 6.40
CA GLY A 119 -0.65 2.76 6.35
C GLY A 119 -0.40 2.08 5.02
N SER A 120 -0.71 0.80 4.98
CA SER A 120 -0.63 -0.01 3.77
C SER A 120 -1.74 -1.06 3.72
N ALA A 121 -2.19 -1.37 2.51
CA ALA A 121 -3.08 -2.50 2.24
C ALA A 121 -2.21 -3.72 1.87
N MET A 122 -2.02 -4.62 2.84
CA MET A 122 -1.09 -5.75 2.73
C MET A 122 -1.78 -7.01 2.23
N GLN A 123 -1.29 -7.60 1.15
CA GLN A 123 -1.63 -8.97 0.76
C GLN A 123 -1.01 -9.96 1.74
N GLN A 124 -1.45 -11.22 1.68
CA GLN A 124 -0.96 -12.30 2.54
C GLN A 124 -0.24 -13.37 1.71
N PRO A 125 0.90 -13.06 1.05
CA PRO A 125 1.53 -13.94 0.06
C PRO A 125 2.00 -15.28 0.64
N TYR A 126 2.46 -15.31 1.90
CA TYR A 126 2.85 -16.57 2.54
C TYR A 126 1.63 -17.50 2.71
N MET A 127 0.52 -16.97 3.23
CA MET A 127 -0.72 -17.72 3.38
C MET A 127 -1.26 -18.16 2.02
N MET A 128 -1.24 -17.30 1.00
CA MET A 128 -1.67 -17.64 -0.36
C MET A 128 -0.88 -18.83 -0.93
N GLY A 129 0.45 -18.82 -0.77
CA GLY A 129 1.30 -19.93 -1.18
C GLY A 129 1.00 -21.23 -0.43
N GLN A 130 0.77 -21.17 0.88
CA GLN A 130 0.43 -22.31 1.70
C GLN A 130 -0.92 -22.92 1.28
N GLU A 131 -1.95 -22.11 1.12
CA GLU A 131 -3.28 -22.56 0.70
C GLU A 131 -3.28 -23.15 -0.72
N ALA A 132 -2.45 -22.63 -1.61
CA ALA A 132 -2.29 -23.23 -2.95
C ALA A 132 -1.75 -24.66 -2.88
N VAL A 133 -0.77 -24.94 -2.02
CA VAL A 133 -0.23 -26.30 -1.82
C VAL A 133 -1.27 -27.22 -1.16
N ILE A 134 -2.01 -26.73 -0.17
CA ILE A 134 -3.10 -27.48 0.48
C ILE A 134 -4.18 -27.85 -0.53
N SER A 135 -4.59 -26.89 -1.36
CA SER A 135 -5.58 -27.09 -2.41
C SER A 135 -5.12 -28.13 -3.44
N LEU A 136 -3.87 -28.04 -3.89
CA LEU A 136 -3.28 -29.03 -4.79
C LEU A 136 -3.29 -30.44 -4.17
N ASN A 137 -2.84 -30.59 -2.92
CA ASN A 137 -2.85 -31.85 -2.20
C ASN A 137 -4.27 -32.42 -2.07
N ASN A 138 -5.26 -31.61 -1.77
CA ASN A 138 -6.65 -32.02 -1.70
C ASN A 138 -7.15 -32.49 -3.06
N PHE A 139 -6.86 -31.78 -4.14
CA PHE A 139 -7.22 -32.16 -5.50
C PHE A 139 -6.62 -33.53 -5.90
N LEU A 140 -5.33 -33.73 -5.64
CA LEU A 140 -4.63 -34.98 -5.95
C LEU A 140 -5.16 -36.17 -5.15
N ASN A 141 -5.78 -35.93 -4.00
CA ASN A 141 -6.42 -36.96 -3.16
C ASN A 141 -7.95 -37.07 -3.40
N ASN A 142 -8.46 -36.55 -4.52
CA ASN A 142 -9.88 -36.57 -4.89
C ASN A 142 -10.80 -35.94 -3.82
N LYS A 143 -10.30 -34.97 -3.05
CA LYS A 143 -11.09 -34.16 -2.13
C LYS A 143 -11.65 -32.94 -2.85
N TYR A 144 -12.72 -32.39 -2.33
CA TYR A 144 -13.27 -31.14 -2.84
C TYR A 144 -12.28 -29.99 -2.68
N VAL A 145 -12.16 -29.17 -3.71
CA VAL A 145 -11.39 -27.92 -3.72
C VAL A 145 -12.27 -26.82 -4.30
N GLU A 146 -12.32 -25.69 -3.62
CA GLU A 146 -12.98 -24.49 -4.12
C GLU A 146 -12.37 -24.05 -5.45
N LYS A 147 -13.21 -23.69 -6.41
CA LYS A 147 -12.79 -23.27 -7.74
C LYS A 147 -12.07 -21.92 -7.71
N GLU A 148 -12.41 -21.08 -6.76
CA GLU A 148 -11.83 -19.76 -6.54
C GLU A 148 -11.72 -19.49 -5.04
N GLN A 149 -10.50 -19.22 -4.57
CA GLN A 149 -10.23 -18.84 -3.18
C GLN A 149 -9.71 -17.41 -3.13
N LYS A 150 -10.43 -16.52 -2.46
CA LYS A 150 -10.02 -15.11 -2.27
C LYS A 150 -9.45 -14.93 -0.87
N MET A 151 -8.19 -14.52 -0.80
CA MET A 151 -7.57 -14.13 0.46
C MET A 151 -7.87 -12.67 0.77
N GLY A 152 -8.22 -12.38 2.03
CA GLY A 152 -8.47 -11.01 2.48
C GLY A 152 -7.23 -10.14 2.46
N ILE A 153 -7.42 -8.85 2.25
CA ILE A 153 -6.39 -7.82 2.38
C ILE A 153 -6.39 -7.29 3.82
N LEU A 154 -5.20 -7.07 4.38
CA LEU A 154 -5.04 -6.45 5.69
C LEU A 154 -4.83 -4.94 5.49
N ALA A 155 -5.84 -4.14 5.83
CA ALA A 155 -5.67 -2.69 5.90
C ALA A 155 -4.99 -2.34 7.24
N ILE A 156 -3.72 -1.95 7.16
CA ILE A 156 -2.87 -1.70 8.33
C ILE A 156 -2.58 -0.21 8.45
N SER A 157 -2.76 0.30 9.65
CA SER A 157 -2.41 1.65 10.07
C SER A 157 -1.88 1.62 11.50
N LYS A 158 -1.44 2.78 12.00
CA LYS A 158 -0.98 2.91 13.41
C LYS A 158 -2.03 2.46 14.43
N ASP A 159 -3.32 2.61 14.10
CA ASP A 159 -4.41 2.31 15.04
C ASP A 159 -4.62 0.79 15.26
N ASN A 160 -4.11 -0.06 14.35
CA ASN A 160 -4.36 -1.50 14.41
C ASN A 160 -3.14 -2.40 14.19
N ILE A 161 -1.96 -1.82 13.96
CA ILE A 161 -0.75 -2.59 13.63
C ILE A 161 -0.34 -3.54 14.76
N ASP A 162 -0.44 -3.12 16.00
CA ASP A 162 -0.03 -3.92 17.16
C ASP A 162 -0.92 -5.16 17.31
N ASP A 163 -2.24 -4.99 17.15
CA ASP A 163 -3.21 -6.08 17.17
C ASP A 163 -3.03 -7.07 16.01
N LYS A 164 -2.53 -6.59 14.87
CA LYS A 164 -2.32 -7.38 13.64
C LYS A 164 -0.91 -7.92 13.49
N LEU A 165 0.02 -7.55 14.38
CA LEU A 165 1.44 -7.85 14.22
C LEU A 165 1.75 -9.35 14.02
N LYS A 166 1.06 -10.22 14.76
CA LYS A 166 1.22 -11.69 14.63
C LYS A 166 0.81 -12.18 13.24
N ILE A 167 -0.33 -11.69 12.73
CA ILE A 167 -0.84 -12.06 11.41
C ILE A 167 0.08 -11.50 10.32
N ILE A 168 0.56 -10.27 10.47
CA ILE A 168 1.47 -9.65 9.50
C ILE A 168 2.77 -10.45 9.43
N LYS A 169 3.40 -10.73 10.59
CA LYS A 169 4.63 -11.52 10.62
C LYS A 169 4.47 -12.87 9.94
N LEU A 170 3.43 -13.62 10.27
CA LEU A 170 3.21 -14.95 9.73
C LEU A 170 2.73 -14.93 8.28
N ASN A 171 1.61 -14.28 8.00
CA ASN A 171 0.89 -14.43 6.73
C ASN A 171 1.46 -13.53 5.62
N VAL A 172 2.04 -12.39 5.99
CA VAL A 172 2.61 -11.43 5.03
C VAL A 172 4.10 -11.66 4.85
N LEU A 173 4.86 -11.68 5.97
CA LEU A 173 6.32 -11.74 5.93
C LEU A 173 6.88 -13.17 6.03
N GLY A 174 6.06 -14.18 6.34
CA GLY A 174 6.49 -15.58 6.48
C GLY A 174 7.36 -15.85 7.72
N ILE A 175 7.37 -14.94 8.69
CA ILE A 175 8.16 -15.07 9.93
C ILE A 175 7.38 -15.90 10.94
N LYS A 176 7.90 -17.09 11.28
CA LYS A 176 7.33 -17.94 12.32
C LYS A 176 7.66 -17.40 13.71
N SER A 177 6.75 -17.60 14.68
CA SER A 177 6.84 -17.08 16.04
C SER A 177 8.04 -17.54 16.86
N ASP A 178 8.77 -18.56 16.41
CA ASP A 178 9.89 -19.17 17.13
C ASP A 178 11.28 -18.72 16.63
N GLU A 179 11.35 -17.88 15.61
CA GLU A 179 12.60 -17.22 15.21
C GLU A 179 12.75 -15.90 15.98
N LYS A 180 13.56 -16.01 17.08
CA LYS A 180 14.00 -14.86 17.88
C LYS A 180 15.10 -14.08 17.18
#